data_74903dbf60c8bb2834b9c18425845a6d
#
_entry.id   74903dbf60c8bb2834b9c18425845a6d
#
_cell.length_a   1.000
_cell.length_b   1.000
_cell.length_c   1.000
_cell.angle_alpha   90.00
_cell.angle_beta   90.00
_cell.angle_gamma   90.00
#
_symmetry.space_group_name_H-M   'P 1'
#
loop_
_entity.id
_entity.type
_entity.pdbx_description
1 polymer ?
#
loop_
_entity_poly.entity_id
_entity_poly.type
_entity_poly.pdbx_seq_one_letter_code
_entity_poly.pdbx_strand_id
1 'polypeptide(L)'
;MINGEESAMDTARVRENRTAVDWRWRRLDWERLVLWIVLGIGSVAMIGPFYWMFISSFKTQREGTAIPPTWWPQEFTLKNWQDIGNLTTGSMLIFFRNSAFVVIVITLITLFTSSIAGYVFAKFEFRYKNVIFWLVISMLIVPFSVTLIPLFNMVADWGWRNNYLALIVPILFTPFGIFLMRQQIANIPNELIDAARIDGASELGIYLRVILPLSGAALAALAIFTFTFQWDNFLWPLVVLDDPSLYTLPLGLAQFRGRGTIDIGLVSAASFVAVLPVLIVYMLAQRRFIEGITLTGMK
;
A
#
# COMPACT_ATOMS: atom_id res chain seq x y z
N MET A 1 27.57 -45.72 -55.18
CA MET A 1 28.42 -45.69 -53.95
C MET A 1 28.55 -44.25 -53.41
N ILE A 2 27.51 -43.37 -53.54
CA ILE A 2 27.63 -41.94 -53.08
C ILE A 2 26.75 -41.64 -51.87
N ASN A 3 25.80 -42.54 -51.51
CA ASN A 3 24.80 -42.24 -50.42
C ASN A 3 25.24 -42.70 -48.99
N GLY A 4 26.42 -43.29 -48.83
CA GLY A 4 26.89 -43.74 -47.51
C GLY A 4 27.70 -42.73 -46.72
N GLU A 5 28.41 -41.84 -47.43
CA GLU A 5 29.31 -40.87 -46.76
C GLU A 5 28.57 -39.62 -46.26
N GLU A 6 27.47 -39.18 -46.93
CA GLU A 6 26.66 -38.07 -46.43
C GLU A 6 25.90 -38.40 -45.14
N SER A 7 25.41 -39.66 -45.02
CA SER A 7 24.74 -40.13 -43.80
C SER A 7 25.68 -40.25 -42.61
N ALA A 8 26.97 -40.59 -42.85
CA ALA A 8 27.97 -40.69 -41.78
C ALA A 8 28.42 -39.30 -41.30
N MET A 9 28.51 -38.30 -42.19
CA MET A 9 28.85 -36.92 -41.83
C MET A 9 27.71 -36.22 -41.07
N ASP A 10 26.46 -36.48 -41.39
CA ASP A 10 25.31 -35.89 -40.71
C ASP A 10 25.13 -36.46 -39.30
N THR A 11 25.35 -37.78 -39.13
CA THR A 11 25.34 -38.42 -37.81
C THR A 11 26.54 -37.98 -36.90
N ALA A 12 27.70 -37.68 -37.50
CA ALA A 12 28.84 -37.13 -36.76
C ALA A 12 28.58 -35.68 -36.27
N ARG A 13 27.98 -34.81 -37.11
CA ARG A 13 27.57 -33.44 -36.76
C ARG A 13 26.51 -33.42 -35.68
N VAL A 14 25.53 -34.31 -35.71
CA VAL A 14 24.49 -34.43 -34.68
C VAL A 14 25.02 -34.95 -33.36
N ARG A 15 26.08 -35.79 -33.38
CA ARG A 15 26.74 -36.23 -32.17
C ARG A 15 27.65 -35.16 -31.56
N GLU A 16 28.36 -34.38 -32.37
CA GLU A 16 29.23 -33.29 -31.90
C GLU A 16 28.41 -32.16 -31.23
N ASN A 17 27.20 -31.90 -31.72
CA ASN A 17 26.29 -30.95 -31.11
C ASN A 17 25.61 -31.45 -29.82
N ARG A 18 25.62 -32.74 -29.53
CA ARG A 18 25.06 -33.33 -28.29
C ARG A 18 26.06 -33.39 -27.13
N THR A 19 27.35 -33.23 -27.37
CA THR A 19 28.35 -33.26 -26.32
C THR A 19 28.80 -31.88 -25.85
N ALA A 20 28.34 -30.82 -26.52
CA ALA A 20 28.43 -29.47 -26.00
C ALA A 20 27.26 -29.22 -25.00
N VAL A 21 27.15 -30.08 -23.99
CA VAL A 21 26.44 -29.72 -22.75
C VAL A 21 27.23 -28.58 -22.17
N ASP A 22 26.62 -27.41 -22.31
CA ASP A 22 27.18 -26.11 -22.00
C ASP A 22 27.53 -26.06 -20.49
N TRP A 23 28.80 -26.39 -20.14
CA TRP A 23 29.37 -26.27 -18.81
C TRP A 23 29.47 -24.81 -18.34
N ARG A 24 28.82 -23.85 -19.03
CA ARG A 24 28.71 -22.44 -18.62
C ARG A 24 28.01 -22.24 -17.28
N TRP A 25 27.29 -23.24 -16.76
CA TRP A 25 26.61 -23.19 -15.46
C TRP A 25 27.59 -23.25 -14.25
N ARG A 26 28.86 -23.46 -14.44
CA ARG A 26 29.86 -23.59 -13.34
C ARG A 26 30.79 -22.39 -13.15
N ARG A 27 30.69 -21.37 -13.95
CA ARG A 27 31.25 -20.10 -13.50
C ARG A 27 30.26 -19.57 -12.48
N LEU A 28 30.62 -19.61 -11.20
CA LEU A 28 30.03 -18.76 -10.20
C LEU A 28 30.10 -17.35 -10.78
N ASP A 29 29.01 -16.91 -11.39
CA ASP A 29 28.92 -15.55 -11.90
C ASP A 29 29.15 -14.67 -10.68
N TRP A 30 30.35 -14.16 -10.53
CA TRP A 30 30.78 -13.33 -9.42
C TRP A 30 29.80 -12.16 -9.23
N GLU A 31 29.27 -11.69 -10.34
CA GLU A 31 28.21 -10.69 -10.37
C GLU A 31 26.91 -11.15 -9.67
N ARG A 32 26.51 -12.40 -9.89
CA ARG A 32 25.34 -12.97 -9.20
C ARG A 32 25.59 -13.18 -7.72
N LEU A 33 26.80 -13.62 -7.35
CA LEU A 33 27.15 -13.77 -5.95
C LEU A 33 27.12 -12.42 -5.23
N VAL A 34 27.71 -11.38 -5.82
CA VAL A 34 27.67 -10.02 -5.30
C VAL A 34 26.24 -9.53 -5.19
N LEU A 35 25.40 -9.75 -6.21
CA LEU A 35 23.97 -9.39 -6.20
C LEU A 35 23.24 -10.08 -5.03
N TRP A 36 23.44 -11.39 -4.83
CA TRP A 36 22.81 -12.12 -3.73
C TRP A 36 23.28 -11.63 -2.36
N ILE A 37 24.55 -11.30 -2.22
CA ILE A 37 25.09 -10.72 -0.97
C ILE A 37 24.45 -9.36 -0.70
N VAL A 38 24.42 -8.47 -1.69
CA VAL A 38 23.82 -7.13 -1.55
C VAL A 38 22.33 -7.22 -1.22
N LEU A 39 21.58 -8.08 -1.92
CA LEU A 39 20.17 -8.32 -1.64
C LEU A 39 19.96 -8.94 -0.25
N GLY A 40 20.83 -9.87 0.17
CA GLY A 40 20.77 -10.50 1.48
C GLY A 40 21.00 -9.48 2.61
N ILE A 41 22.07 -8.68 2.50
CA ILE A 41 22.36 -7.63 3.48
C ILE A 41 21.23 -6.59 3.53
N GLY A 42 20.74 -6.15 2.36
CA GLY A 42 19.61 -5.23 2.28
C GLY A 42 18.34 -5.79 2.93
N SER A 43 18.04 -7.06 2.70
CA SER A 43 16.88 -7.74 3.30
C SER A 43 17.00 -7.83 4.83
N VAL A 44 18.19 -8.21 5.35
CA VAL A 44 18.44 -8.25 6.80
C VAL A 44 18.33 -6.87 7.42
N ALA A 45 18.87 -5.83 6.78
CA ALA A 45 18.77 -4.46 7.25
C ALA A 45 17.31 -3.96 7.29
N MET A 46 16.49 -4.33 6.29
CA MET A 46 15.06 -3.97 6.26
C MET A 46 14.22 -4.76 7.27
N ILE A 47 14.54 -6.01 7.55
CA ILE A 47 13.83 -6.84 8.53
C ILE A 47 14.24 -6.47 9.96
N GLY A 48 15.45 -5.97 10.15
CA GLY A 48 16.04 -5.66 11.45
C GLY A 48 15.14 -4.84 12.39
N PRO A 49 14.54 -3.71 11.97
CA PRO A 49 13.63 -2.92 12.82
C PRO A 49 12.40 -3.70 13.26
N PHE A 50 11.83 -4.53 12.39
CA PHE A 50 10.64 -5.36 12.71
C PHE A 50 11.01 -6.47 13.70
N TYR A 51 12.16 -7.10 13.49
CA TYR A 51 12.73 -8.06 14.44
C TYR A 51 12.92 -7.41 15.81
N TRP A 52 13.55 -6.24 15.86
CA TRP A 52 13.77 -5.50 17.10
C TRP A 52 12.47 -5.19 17.82
N MET A 53 11.46 -4.69 17.10
CA MET A 53 10.15 -4.38 17.63
C MET A 53 9.46 -5.63 18.16
N PHE A 54 9.50 -6.74 17.42
CA PHE A 54 8.92 -8.01 17.84
C PHE A 54 9.60 -8.55 19.09
N ILE A 55 10.93 -8.61 19.11
CA ILE A 55 11.68 -9.11 20.28
C ILE A 55 11.52 -8.20 21.48
N SER A 56 11.53 -6.88 21.30
CA SER A 56 11.35 -5.92 22.39
C SER A 56 9.96 -5.99 23.02
N SER A 57 8.95 -6.47 22.30
CA SER A 57 7.61 -6.67 22.82
C SER A 57 7.53 -7.74 23.94
N PHE A 58 8.54 -8.60 24.03
CA PHE A 58 8.64 -9.64 25.06
C PHE A 58 9.63 -9.30 26.20
N LYS A 59 10.22 -8.09 26.19
CA LYS A 59 11.13 -7.63 27.23
C LYS A 59 10.38 -6.94 28.38
N THR A 60 10.95 -7.04 29.57
CA THR A 60 10.53 -6.20 30.71
C THR A 60 10.91 -4.74 30.45
N GLN A 61 10.23 -3.80 31.10
CA GLN A 61 10.56 -2.37 30.99
C GLN A 61 12.03 -2.07 31.37
N ARG A 62 12.53 -2.75 32.39
CA ARG A 62 13.93 -2.62 32.84
C ARG A 62 14.91 -3.04 31.77
N GLU A 63 14.65 -4.14 31.09
CA GLU A 63 15.49 -4.65 30.02
C GLU A 63 15.36 -3.80 28.74
N GLY A 64 14.15 -3.31 28.43
CA GLY A 64 13.89 -2.45 27.27
C GLY A 64 14.69 -1.15 27.29
N THR A 65 15.02 -0.65 28.50
CA THR A 65 15.82 0.58 28.70
C THR A 65 17.29 0.32 29.02
N ALA A 66 17.73 -0.96 29.08
CA ALA A 66 19.11 -1.31 29.43
C ALA A 66 20.12 -0.90 28.36
N ILE A 67 21.29 -0.47 28.82
CA ILE A 67 22.45 -0.13 27.97
C ILE A 67 23.65 -0.98 28.40
N PRO A 68 24.25 -1.80 27.53
CA PRO A 68 23.92 -2.00 26.11
C PRO A 68 22.60 -2.76 25.91
N PRO A 69 21.90 -2.55 24.78
CA PRO A 69 20.63 -3.24 24.49
C PRO A 69 20.87 -4.72 24.21
N THR A 70 19.95 -5.57 24.70
CA THR A 70 19.99 -7.00 24.46
C THR A 70 19.27 -7.36 23.14
N TRP A 71 19.85 -8.26 22.35
CA TRP A 71 19.24 -8.74 21.10
C TRP A 71 18.18 -9.82 21.30
N TRP A 72 18.13 -10.41 22.48
CA TRP A 72 17.19 -11.45 22.88
C TRP A 72 16.72 -11.19 24.31
N PRO A 73 15.43 -11.44 24.66
CA PRO A 73 14.94 -11.25 26.01
C PRO A 73 15.70 -12.13 27.03
N GLN A 74 16.27 -11.52 28.07
CA GLN A 74 16.85 -12.25 29.19
C GLN A 74 15.74 -12.70 30.14
N GLU A 75 14.73 -11.85 30.33
CA GLU A 75 13.51 -12.15 31.07
C GLU A 75 12.31 -12.07 30.13
N PHE A 76 11.84 -13.20 29.63
CA PHE A 76 10.69 -13.26 28.73
C PHE A 76 9.39 -12.94 29.47
N THR A 77 8.60 -11.97 28.95
CA THR A 77 7.31 -11.60 29.52
C THR A 77 6.22 -11.46 28.44
N LEU A 78 5.00 -11.88 28.76
CA LEU A 78 3.80 -11.64 27.97
C LEU A 78 2.98 -10.45 28.48
N LYS A 79 3.45 -9.79 29.55
CA LYS A 79 2.72 -8.70 30.20
C LYS A 79 2.37 -7.58 29.22
N ASN A 80 3.30 -7.17 28.35
CA ASN A 80 3.07 -6.12 27.37
C ASN A 80 1.90 -6.45 26.43
N TRP A 81 1.74 -7.72 26.04
CA TRP A 81 0.65 -8.19 25.20
C TRP A 81 -0.70 -8.23 25.95
N GLN A 82 -0.69 -8.54 27.23
CA GLN A 82 -1.88 -8.48 28.09
C GLN A 82 -2.29 -7.03 28.34
N ASP A 83 -1.33 -6.15 28.60
CA ASP A 83 -1.56 -4.75 28.92
C ASP A 83 -2.12 -3.95 27.71
N ILE A 84 -1.76 -4.31 26.46
CA ILE A 84 -2.36 -3.72 25.25
C ILE A 84 -3.89 -3.80 25.26
N GLY A 85 -4.45 -4.91 25.77
CA GLY A 85 -5.91 -5.14 25.82
C GLY A 85 -6.61 -4.41 26.98
N ASN A 86 -5.88 -4.05 28.04
CA ASN A 86 -6.44 -3.62 29.33
C ASN A 86 -6.22 -2.14 29.67
N LEU A 87 -5.88 -1.30 28.71
CA LEU A 87 -5.58 0.11 28.97
C LEU A 87 -6.82 0.89 29.42
N THR A 88 -6.70 1.58 30.56
CA THR A 88 -7.77 2.35 31.19
C THR A 88 -8.26 3.56 30.40
N THR A 89 -7.54 4.00 29.36
CA THR A 89 -7.84 5.20 28.54
C THR A 89 -8.26 4.90 27.10
N GLY A 90 -8.47 3.65 26.79
CA GLY A 90 -8.84 3.18 25.47
C GLY A 90 -8.05 1.92 25.12
N SER A 91 -8.75 0.84 24.86
CA SER A 91 -8.13 -0.42 24.44
C SER A 91 -7.50 -0.25 23.07
N MET A 92 -6.30 -0.79 22.85
CA MET A 92 -5.69 -0.89 21.53
C MET A 92 -6.67 -1.44 20.47
N LEU A 93 -7.58 -2.32 20.89
CA LEU A 93 -8.63 -2.88 20.04
C LEU A 93 -9.60 -1.80 19.55
N ILE A 94 -9.94 -0.81 20.38
CA ILE A 94 -10.79 0.32 19.97
C ILE A 94 -10.06 1.15 18.90
N PHE A 95 -8.81 1.51 19.13
CA PHE A 95 -8.02 2.29 18.15
C PHE A 95 -7.85 1.53 16.83
N PHE A 96 -7.59 0.23 16.91
CA PHE A 96 -7.48 -0.63 15.74
C PHE A 96 -8.80 -0.69 14.95
N ARG A 97 -9.92 -0.92 15.64
CA ARG A 97 -11.27 -0.93 15.05
C ARG A 97 -11.60 0.40 14.39
N ASN A 98 -11.29 1.51 15.05
CA ASN A 98 -11.55 2.86 14.53
C ASN A 98 -10.74 3.11 13.27
N SER A 99 -9.42 2.80 13.29
CA SER A 99 -8.58 2.91 12.10
C SER A 99 -9.09 2.02 10.97
N ALA A 100 -9.37 0.77 11.24
CA ALA A 100 -9.87 -0.16 10.23
C ALA A 100 -11.17 0.35 9.59
N PHE A 101 -12.12 0.80 10.41
CA PHE A 101 -13.38 1.38 9.91
C PHE A 101 -13.13 2.60 9.02
N VAL A 102 -12.42 3.60 9.53
CA VAL A 102 -12.16 4.85 8.81
C VAL A 102 -11.41 4.60 7.51
N VAL A 103 -10.34 3.81 7.57
CA VAL A 103 -9.48 3.54 6.40
C VAL A 103 -10.20 2.72 5.34
N ILE A 104 -10.96 1.69 5.73
CA ILE A 104 -11.73 0.88 4.78
C ILE A 104 -12.78 1.76 4.09
N VAL A 105 -13.54 2.57 4.84
CA VAL A 105 -14.56 3.46 4.27
C VAL A 105 -13.92 4.46 3.31
N ILE A 106 -12.84 5.14 3.71
CA ILE A 106 -12.13 6.09 2.83
C ILE A 106 -11.63 5.37 1.57
N THR A 107 -11.01 4.21 1.72
CA THR A 107 -10.45 3.46 0.57
C THR A 107 -11.56 3.11 -0.42
N LEU A 108 -12.69 2.54 0.04
CA LEU A 108 -13.79 2.15 -0.84
C LEU A 108 -14.39 3.36 -1.57
N ILE A 109 -14.62 4.46 -0.85
CA ILE A 109 -15.18 5.67 -1.47
C ILE A 109 -14.19 6.30 -2.45
N THR A 110 -12.89 6.35 -2.09
CA THR A 110 -11.84 6.86 -2.99
C THR A 110 -11.73 6.03 -4.28
N LEU A 111 -11.80 4.70 -4.18
CA LEU A 111 -11.80 3.84 -5.36
C LEU A 111 -13.00 4.13 -6.26
N PHE A 112 -14.18 4.24 -5.68
CA PHE A 112 -15.41 4.53 -6.41
C PHE A 112 -15.38 5.92 -7.06
N THR A 113 -15.09 6.96 -6.31
CA THR A 113 -15.08 8.35 -6.81
C THR A 113 -14.00 8.58 -7.83
N SER A 114 -12.79 8.05 -7.59
CA SER A 114 -11.65 8.20 -8.50
C SER A 114 -11.84 7.42 -9.80
N SER A 115 -12.43 6.23 -9.75
CA SER A 115 -12.65 5.43 -10.98
C SER A 115 -13.74 6.04 -11.85
N ILE A 116 -14.83 6.54 -11.27
CA ILE A 116 -15.88 7.26 -12.03
C ILE A 116 -15.29 8.54 -12.63
N ALA A 117 -14.65 9.37 -11.82
CA ALA A 117 -14.06 10.62 -12.32
C ALA A 117 -12.98 10.33 -13.39
N GLY A 118 -12.14 9.31 -13.17
CA GLY A 118 -11.16 8.84 -14.14
C GLY A 118 -11.80 8.40 -15.45
N TYR A 119 -12.92 7.67 -15.40
CA TYR A 119 -13.68 7.25 -16.59
C TYR A 119 -14.24 8.46 -17.35
N VAL A 120 -14.87 9.39 -16.64
CA VAL A 120 -15.39 10.62 -17.25
C VAL A 120 -14.27 11.42 -17.92
N PHE A 121 -13.16 11.66 -17.22
CA PHE A 121 -12.04 12.41 -17.78
C PHE A 121 -11.26 11.64 -18.88
N ALA A 122 -11.34 10.32 -18.95
CA ALA A 122 -10.67 9.54 -19.98
C ALA A 122 -11.50 9.42 -21.27
N LYS A 123 -12.82 9.16 -21.15
CA LYS A 123 -13.65 8.66 -22.25
C LYS A 123 -14.75 9.61 -22.73
N PHE A 124 -15.11 10.62 -21.93
CA PHE A 124 -16.12 11.59 -22.33
C PHE A 124 -15.48 12.87 -22.83
N GLU A 125 -16.12 13.49 -23.82
CA GLU A 125 -15.76 14.82 -24.31
C GLU A 125 -16.80 15.84 -23.81
N PHE A 126 -16.33 16.88 -23.12
CA PHE A 126 -17.14 17.98 -22.63
C PHE A 126 -16.36 19.28 -22.57
N ARG A 127 -17.11 20.40 -22.56
CA ARG A 127 -16.51 21.74 -22.54
C ARG A 127 -15.64 21.93 -21.30
N TYR A 128 -14.43 22.45 -21.49
CA TYR A 128 -13.44 22.71 -20.44
C TYR A 128 -12.85 21.46 -19.74
N LYS A 129 -13.06 20.24 -20.25
CA LYS A 129 -12.52 19.00 -19.71
C LYS A 129 -11.06 19.13 -19.24
N ASN A 130 -10.17 19.59 -20.12
CA ASN A 130 -8.75 19.70 -19.81
C ASN A 130 -8.47 20.77 -18.74
N VAL A 131 -9.16 21.90 -18.77
CA VAL A 131 -9.02 22.95 -17.75
C VAL A 131 -9.39 22.42 -16.38
N ILE A 132 -10.56 21.78 -16.26
CA ILE A 132 -11.04 21.20 -15.01
C ILE A 132 -10.08 20.12 -14.53
N PHE A 133 -9.60 19.25 -15.43
CA PHE A 133 -8.64 18.21 -15.06
C PHE A 133 -7.34 18.81 -14.48
N TRP A 134 -6.77 19.81 -15.17
CA TRP A 134 -5.53 20.44 -14.69
C TRP A 134 -5.73 21.22 -13.39
N LEU A 135 -6.91 21.82 -13.16
CA LEU A 135 -7.26 22.42 -11.87
C LEU A 135 -7.29 21.38 -10.76
N VAL A 136 -7.87 20.20 -11.00
CA VAL A 136 -7.84 19.08 -10.02
C VAL A 136 -6.42 18.62 -9.74
N ILE A 137 -5.60 18.46 -10.79
CA ILE A 137 -4.20 18.00 -10.63
C ILE A 137 -3.34 19.05 -9.91
N SER A 138 -3.59 20.35 -10.13
CA SER A 138 -2.84 21.41 -9.44
C SER A 138 -2.96 21.35 -7.91
N MET A 139 -4.03 20.73 -7.39
CA MET A 139 -4.18 20.50 -5.93
C MET A 139 -3.11 19.58 -5.35
N LEU A 140 -2.44 18.73 -6.16
CA LEU A 140 -1.33 17.90 -5.72
C LEU A 140 -0.09 18.70 -5.32
N ILE A 141 0.02 19.93 -5.82
CA ILE A 141 1.17 20.81 -5.53
C ILE A 141 0.99 21.50 -4.18
N VAL A 142 -0.26 21.62 -3.70
CA VAL A 142 -0.55 22.30 -2.42
C VAL A 142 -0.22 21.39 -1.25
N PRO A 143 0.77 21.73 -0.39
CA PRO A 143 1.10 20.94 0.77
C PRO A 143 -0.10 20.87 1.74
N PHE A 144 -0.35 19.71 2.31
CA PHE A 144 -1.44 19.52 3.29
C PHE A 144 -1.32 20.48 4.49
N SER A 145 -0.09 20.80 4.93
CA SER A 145 0.17 21.74 6.03
C SER A 145 -0.39 23.14 5.80
N VAL A 146 -0.49 23.58 4.53
CA VAL A 146 -1.08 24.88 4.16
C VAL A 146 -2.60 24.85 4.29
N THR A 147 -3.21 23.72 3.94
CA THR A 147 -4.66 23.54 3.97
C THR A 147 -5.19 23.10 5.32
N LEU A 148 -4.32 22.73 6.27
CA LEU A 148 -4.67 22.17 7.56
C LEU A 148 -5.60 23.08 8.36
N ILE A 149 -5.23 24.36 8.54
CA ILE A 149 -6.00 25.34 9.34
C ILE A 149 -7.34 25.69 8.67
N PRO A 150 -7.39 26.06 7.37
CA PRO A 150 -8.65 26.26 6.67
C PRO A 150 -9.59 25.05 6.75
N LEU A 151 -9.05 23.84 6.54
CA LEU A 151 -9.84 22.63 6.60
C LEU A 151 -10.38 22.35 8.02
N PHE A 152 -9.56 22.58 9.06
CA PHE A 152 -9.99 22.47 10.44
C PHE A 152 -11.14 23.42 10.75
N ASN A 153 -11.04 24.70 10.36
CA ASN A 153 -12.10 25.68 10.57
C ASN A 153 -13.40 25.24 9.88
N MET A 154 -13.31 24.79 8.63
CA MET A 154 -14.47 24.32 7.88
C MET A 154 -15.15 23.13 8.57
N VAL A 155 -14.37 22.14 9.03
CA VAL A 155 -14.88 20.98 9.77
C VAL A 155 -15.49 21.38 11.11
N ALA A 156 -14.89 22.37 11.80
CA ALA A 156 -15.42 22.91 13.06
C ALA A 156 -16.75 23.65 12.85
N ASP A 157 -16.84 24.49 11.81
CA ASP A 157 -18.06 25.24 11.47
C ASP A 157 -19.23 24.31 11.10
N TRP A 158 -18.92 23.15 10.50
CA TRP A 158 -19.92 22.12 10.20
C TRP A 158 -20.32 21.28 11.42
N GLY A 159 -19.69 21.49 12.58
CA GLY A 159 -19.95 20.72 13.80
C GLY A 159 -19.44 19.27 13.73
N TRP A 160 -18.46 18.99 12.88
CA TRP A 160 -17.92 17.64 12.69
C TRP A 160 -16.67 17.34 13.53
N ARG A 161 -16.21 18.29 14.36
CA ARG A 161 -15.15 17.99 15.33
C ARG A 161 -15.53 16.79 16.19
N ASN A 162 -14.53 16.00 16.53
CA ASN A 162 -14.70 14.80 17.33
C ASN A 162 -15.73 13.80 16.74
N ASN A 163 -15.67 13.64 15.40
CA ASN A 163 -16.54 12.74 14.63
C ASN A 163 -15.76 12.15 13.45
N TYR A 164 -16.10 10.91 13.06
CA TYR A 164 -15.50 10.27 11.88
C TYR A 164 -15.80 10.99 10.56
N LEU A 165 -16.86 11.77 10.48
CA LEU A 165 -17.12 12.59 9.31
C LEU A 165 -15.98 13.56 9.00
N ALA A 166 -15.34 14.11 10.04
CA ALA A 166 -14.15 14.95 9.88
C ALA A 166 -12.97 14.21 9.22
N LEU A 167 -12.86 12.91 9.47
CA LEU A 167 -11.79 12.09 8.89
C LEU A 167 -12.10 11.63 7.48
N ILE A 168 -13.38 11.35 7.18
CA ILE A 168 -13.80 10.70 5.95
C ILE A 168 -14.11 11.73 4.84
N VAL A 169 -14.97 12.70 5.13
CA VAL A 169 -15.54 13.57 4.08
C VAL A 169 -14.48 14.42 3.33
N PRO A 170 -13.48 15.02 3.99
CA PRO A 170 -12.50 15.83 3.27
C PRO A 170 -11.61 15.04 2.28
N ILE A 171 -11.59 13.71 2.38
CA ILE A 171 -10.68 12.84 1.63
C ILE A 171 -11.41 12.03 0.54
N LEU A 172 -12.73 12.23 0.36
CA LEU A 172 -13.54 11.45 -0.59
C LEU A 172 -13.10 11.61 -2.06
N PHE A 173 -12.49 12.74 -2.41
CA PHE A 173 -12.02 13.04 -3.76
C PHE A 173 -10.52 13.29 -3.72
N THR A 174 -9.73 12.35 -4.20
CA THR A 174 -8.27 12.51 -4.25
C THR A 174 -7.81 12.82 -5.67
N PRO A 175 -7.10 13.95 -5.87
CA PRO A 175 -6.53 14.28 -7.18
C PRO A 175 -5.61 13.19 -7.73
N PHE A 176 -4.83 12.54 -6.86
CA PHE A 176 -3.96 11.43 -7.22
C PHE A 176 -4.76 10.23 -7.75
N GLY A 177 -5.86 9.86 -7.07
CA GLY A 177 -6.71 8.75 -7.51
C GLY A 177 -7.36 9.03 -8.88
N ILE A 178 -7.87 10.25 -9.09
CA ILE A 178 -8.44 10.68 -10.37
C ILE A 178 -7.39 10.62 -11.49
N PHE A 179 -6.19 11.11 -11.22
CA PHE A 179 -5.09 11.07 -12.18
C PHE A 179 -4.73 9.63 -12.56
N LEU A 180 -4.50 8.77 -11.57
CA LEU A 180 -4.11 7.38 -11.78
C LEU A 180 -5.16 6.62 -12.59
N MET A 181 -6.43 6.76 -12.21
CA MET A 181 -7.53 6.08 -12.90
C MET A 181 -7.73 6.60 -14.31
N ARG A 182 -7.65 7.92 -14.53
CA ARG A 182 -7.72 8.50 -15.88
C ARG A 182 -6.62 7.96 -16.78
N GLN A 183 -5.35 7.90 -16.30
CA GLN A 183 -4.23 7.41 -17.10
C GLN A 183 -4.44 5.95 -17.51
N GLN A 184 -4.90 5.10 -16.58
CA GLN A 184 -5.17 3.71 -16.87
C GLN A 184 -6.34 3.53 -17.84
N ILE A 185 -7.46 4.22 -17.59
CA ILE A 185 -8.68 4.07 -18.40
C ILE A 185 -8.47 4.66 -19.81
N ALA A 186 -7.63 5.67 -19.95
CA ALA A 186 -7.31 6.24 -21.27
C ALA A 186 -6.66 5.20 -22.21
N ASN A 187 -5.92 4.23 -21.67
CA ASN A 187 -5.28 3.17 -22.44
C ASN A 187 -6.24 2.02 -22.86
N ILE A 188 -7.47 1.98 -22.35
CA ILE A 188 -8.47 0.99 -22.76
C ILE A 188 -8.95 1.36 -24.17
N PRO A 189 -8.92 0.44 -25.15
CA PRO A 189 -9.40 0.70 -26.51
C PRO A 189 -10.86 1.15 -26.54
N ASN A 190 -11.17 2.17 -27.33
CA ASN A 190 -12.53 2.69 -27.45
C ASN A 190 -13.47 1.67 -28.14
N GLU A 191 -12.92 0.81 -28.99
CA GLU A 191 -13.64 -0.26 -29.70
C GLU A 191 -14.40 -1.20 -28.74
N LEU A 192 -13.85 -1.43 -27.53
CA LEU A 192 -14.54 -2.24 -26.50
C LEU A 192 -15.76 -1.51 -25.94
N ILE A 193 -15.66 -0.20 -25.80
CA ILE A 193 -16.73 0.66 -25.31
C ILE A 193 -17.84 0.78 -26.38
N ASP A 194 -17.43 0.98 -27.63
CA ASP A 194 -18.36 1.12 -28.75
C ASP A 194 -19.09 -0.21 -29.05
N ALA A 195 -18.40 -1.34 -28.97
CA ALA A 195 -19.04 -2.66 -29.06
C ALA A 195 -20.11 -2.83 -27.97
N ALA A 196 -19.79 -2.50 -26.73
CA ALA A 196 -20.75 -2.59 -25.63
C ALA A 196 -21.97 -1.64 -25.82
N ARG A 197 -21.76 -0.46 -26.45
CA ARG A 197 -22.88 0.45 -26.81
C ARG A 197 -23.78 -0.12 -27.89
N ILE A 198 -23.16 -0.76 -28.93
CA ILE A 198 -23.91 -1.45 -29.99
C ILE A 198 -24.74 -2.60 -29.42
N ASP A 199 -24.21 -3.30 -28.41
CA ASP A 199 -24.92 -4.36 -27.67
C ASP A 199 -26.01 -3.80 -26.71
N GLY A 200 -26.23 -2.48 -26.69
CA GLY A 200 -27.29 -1.82 -25.90
C GLY A 200 -26.94 -1.60 -24.43
N ALA A 201 -25.66 -1.70 -24.04
CA ALA A 201 -25.27 -1.43 -22.67
C ALA A 201 -25.40 0.07 -22.34
N SER A 202 -25.94 0.38 -21.17
CA SER A 202 -25.94 1.74 -20.63
C SER A 202 -24.52 2.17 -20.22
N GLU A 203 -24.24 3.48 -20.10
CA GLU A 203 -22.94 3.99 -19.66
C GLU A 203 -22.52 3.42 -18.28
N LEU A 204 -23.45 3.28 -17.35
CA LEU A 204 -23.21 2.62 -16.07
C LEU A 204 -22.88 1.13 -16.25
N GLY A 205 -23.56 0.48 -17.19
CA GLY A 205 -23.27 -0.93 -17.55
C GLY A 205 -21.87 -1.10 -18.13
N ILE A 206 -21.46 -0.20 -19.02
CA ILE A 206 -20.08 -0.16 -19.59
C ILE A 206 -19.07 0.07 -18.48
N TYR A 207 -19.32 1.06 -17.58
CA TYR A 207 -18.44 1.32 -16.46
C TYR A 207 -18.24 0.06 -15.58
N LEU A 208 -19.33 -0.58 -15.17
CA LEU A 208 -19.27 -1.72 -14.23
C LEU A 208 -18.74 -3.01 -14.87
N ARG A 209 -19.06 -3.27 -16.15
CA ARG A 209 -18.76 -4.55 -16.81
C ARG A 209 -17.52 -4.53 -17.70
N VAL A 210 -17.10 -3.36 -18.16
CA VAL A 210 -15.94 -3.21 -19.06
C VAL A 210 -14.82 -2.44 -18.36
N ILE A 211 -15.08 -1.21 -17.92
CA ILE A 211 -14.04 -0.31 -17.41
C ILE A 211 -13.46 -0.78 -16.07
N LEU A 212 -14.31 -1.07 -15.09
CA LEU A 212 -13.85 -1.50 -13.76
C LEU A 212 -13.01 -2.77 -13.80
N PRO A 213 -13.45 -3.87 -14.49
CA PRO A 213 -12.66 -5.08 -14.57
C PRO A 213 -11.30 -4.88 -15.26
N LEU A 214 -11.28 -4.13 -16.37
CA LEU A 214 -10.05 -3.82 -17.12
C LEU A 214 -9.10 -2.87 -16.36
N SER A 215 -9.62 -2.11 -15.40
CA SER A 215 -8.83 -1.22 -14.53
C SER A 215 -8.37 -1.88 -13.23
N GLY A 216 -8.51 -3.19 -13.10
CA GLY A 216 -8.28 -3.90 -11.83
C GLY A 216 -6.90 -3.72 -11.22
N ALA A 217 -5.84 -3.66 -12.05
CA ALA A 217 -4.48 -3.40 -11.58
C ALA A 217 -4.31 -2.00 -10.99
N ALA A 218 -4.85 -0.96 -11.66
CA ALA A 218 -4.80 0.41 -11.16
C ALA A 218 -5.66 0.61 -9.91
N LEU A 219 -6.84 -0.05 -9.85
CA LEU A 219 -7.68 -0.05 -8.65
C LEU A 219 -6.96 -0.70 -7.46
N ALA A 220 -6.26 -1.81 -7.68
CA ALA A 220 -5.48 -2.46 -6.63
C ALA A 220 -4.34 -1.55 -6.15
N ALA A 221 -3.62 -0.89 -7.06
CA ALA A 221 -2.57 0.06 -6.72
C ALA A 221 -3.14 1.24 -5.91
N LEU A 222 -4.26 1.84 -6.38
CA LEU A 222 -4.92 2.94 -5.67
C LEU A 222 -5.40 2.52 -4.28
N ALA A 223 -5.93 1.30 -4.14
CA ALA A 223 -6.35 0.74 -2.86
C ALA A 223 -5.19 0.65 -1.87
N ILE A 224 -4.03 0.11 -2.31
CA ILE A 224 -2.83 -0.01 -1.47
C ILE A 224 -2.35 1.37 -1.02
N PHE A 225 -2.19 2.30 -1.96
CA PHE A 225 -1.71 3.65 -1.64
C PHE A 225 -2.66 4.37 -0.68
N THR A 226 -3.98 4.34 -0.96
CA THR A 226 -4.97 4.99 -0.10
C THR A 226 -5.01 4.35 1.28
N PHE A 227 -5.04 3.02 1.35
CA PHE A 227 -5.05 2.29 2.61
C PHE A 227 -3.81 2.62 3.45
N THR A 228 -2.62 2.50 2.87
CA THR A 228 -1.35 2.73 3.59
C THR A 228 -1.25 4.17 4.07
N PHE A 229 -1.55 5.13 3.20
CA PHE A 229 -1.49 6.54 3.55
C PHE A 229 -2.47 6.92 4.66
N GLN A 230 -3.70 6.38 4.62
CA GLN A 230 -4.70 6.67 5.64
C GLN A 230 -4.46 5.88 6.93
N TRP A 231 -3.90 4.68 6.83
CA TRP A 231 -3.54 3.88 8.02
C TRP A 231 -2.49 4.58 8.88
N ASP A 232 -1.49 5.19 8.26
CA ASP A 232 -0.40 5.90 8.94
C ASP A 232 -0.74 7.37 9.26
N ASN A 233 -1.94 7.84 8.90
CA ASN A 233 -2.33 9.23 9.10
C ASN A 233 -2.47 9.56 10.59
N PHE A 234 -1.59 10.43 11.07
CA PHE A 234 -1.53 10.87 12.47
C PHE A 234 -2.01 12.30 12.63
N LEU A 235 -1.51 13.21 11.76
CA LEU A 235 -1.65 14.65 11.95
C LEU A 235 -3.11 15.13 11.89
N TRP A 236 -3.87 14.65 10.91
CA TRP A 236 -5.26 15.07 10.77
C TRP A 236 -6.16 14.57 11.91
N PRO A 237 -6.13 13.26 12.27
CA PRO A 237 -6.82 12.78 13.48
C PRO A 237 -6.43 13.54 14.76
N LEU A 238 -5.15 13.88 14.94
CA LEU A 238 -4.66 14.64 16.12
C LEU A 238 -5.33 16.00 16.25
N VAL A 239 -5.64 16.65 15.11
CA VAL A 239 -6.21 18.01 15.11
C VAL A 239 -7.73 18.01 15.30
N VAL A 240 -8.44 16.97 14.80
CA VAL A 240 -9.90 16.97 14.78
C VAL A 240 -10.56 16.08 15.82
N LEU A 241 -9.83 15.19 16.48
CA LEU A 241 -10.37 14.28 17.51
C LEU A 241 -9.85 14.65 18.91
N ASP A 242 -10.77 14.77 19.84
CA ASP A 242 -10.48 15.08 21.26
C ASP A 242 -10.80 13.86 22.16
N ASP A 243 -11.80 13.04 21.80
CA ASP A 243 -12.25 11.88 22.60
C ASP A 243 -11.38 10.64 22.29
N PRO A 244 -10.71 10.06 23.30
CA PRO A 244 -9.90 8.85 23.13
C PRO A 244 -10.68 7.65 22.56
N SER A 245 -12.00 7.58 22.76
CA SER A 245 -12.83 6.49 22.21
C SER A 245 -12.90 6.50 20.66
N LEU A 246 -12.61 7.64 20.04
CA LEU A 246 -12.61 7.85 18.59
C LEU A 246 -11.21 7.82 17.97
N TYR A 247 -10.16 7.73 18.78
CA TYR A 247 -8.79 7.81 18.28
C TYR A 247 -8.51 6.70 17.28
N THR A 248 -7.81 7.09 16.21
CA THR A 248 -7.18 6.15 15.28
C THR A 248 -5.94 5.51 15.92
N LEU A 249 -5.48 4.42 15.34
CA LEU A 249 -4.37 3.64 15.88
C LEU A 249 -3.07 4.45 16.04
N PRO A 250 -2.59 5.24 15.05
CA PRO A 250 -1.41 6.08 15.23
C PRO A 250 -1.59 7.12 16.35
N LEU A 251 -2.78 7.72 16.43
CA LEU A 251 -3.10 8.71 17.47
C LEU A 251 -3.14 8.06 18.86
N GLY A 252 -3.78 6.89 18.99
CA GLY A 252 -3.82 6.12 20.23
C GLY A 252 -2.43 5.66 20.69
N LEU A 253 -1.56 5.23 19.75
CA LEU A 253 -0.16 4.86 20.05
C LEU A 253 0.65 6.02 20.61
N ALA A 254 0.41 7.24 20.14
CA ALA A 254 1.09 8.42 20.66
C ALA A 254 0.79 8.69 22.15
N GLN A 255 -0.39 8.26 22.63
CA GLN A 255 -0.76 8.38 24.05
C GLN A 255 0.13 7.54 24.98
N PHE A 256 0.70 6.44 24.48
CA PHE A 256 1.60 5.60 25.28
C PHE A 256 2.96 6.26 25.55
N ARG A 257 3.33 7.25 24.74
CA ARG A 257 4.58 7.99 24.87
C ARG A 257 4.48 9.19 25.85
N GLY A 258 3.26 9.66 26.13
CA GLY A 258 3.02 10.91 26.90
C GLY A 258 2.92 10.75 28.41
N ARG A 259 3.02 9.55 28.99
CA ARG A 259 2.71 9.27 30.42
C ARG A 259 3.92 9.09 31.33
N GLY A 260 5.00 9.86 31.10
CA GLY A 260 6.17 9.87 31.99
C GLY A 260 7.30 8.94 31.54
N THR A 261 7.35 7.70 31.98
CA THR A 261 8.33 6.71 31.51
C THR A 261 7.79 5.94 30.32
N ILE A 262 8.51 5.97 29.19
CA ILE A 262 8.13 5.19 28.00
C ILE A 262 8.36 3.72 28.30
N ASP A 263 7.28 2.93 28.31
CA ASP A 263 7.40 1.47 28.34
C ASP A 263 7.73 0.97 26.94
N ILE A 264 9.00 0.65 26.72
CA ILE A 264 9.50 0.21 25.40
C ILE A 264 8.87 -1.12 25.00
N GLY A 265 8.63 -2.03 25.94
CA GLY A 265 8.00 -3.31 25.66
C GLY A 265 6.56 -3.14 25.17
N LEU A 266 5.78 -2.34 25.90
CA LEU A 266 4.38 -2.03 25.54
C LEU A 266 4.27 -1.32 24.20
N VAL A 267 5.08 -0.26 23.99
CA VAL A 267 5.09 0.48 22.70
C VAL A 267 5.52 -0.44 21.55
N SER A 268 6.49 -1.32 21.76
CA SER A 268 6.94 -2.27 20.76
C SER A 268 5.86 -3.27 20.37
N ALA A 269 5.15 -3.84 21.36
CA ALA A 269 4.04 -4.75 21.12
C ALA A 269 2.89 -4.06 20.37
N ALA A 270 2.52 -2.86 20.77
CA ALA A 270 1.47 -2.07 20.13
C ALA A 270 1.85 -1.67 18.69
N SER A 271 3.10 -1.25 18.48
CA SER A 271 3.60 -0.90 17.15
C SER A 271 3.68 -2.13 16.22
N PHE A 272 4.04 -3.31 16.75
CA PHE A 272 4.04 -4.55 15.96
C PHE A 272 2.64 -4.90 15.46
N VAL A 273 1.62 -4.82 16.31
CA VAL A 273 0.22 -5.01 15.90
C VAL A 273 -0.20 -3.97 14.86
N ALA A 274 0.25 -2.71 15.01
CA ALA A 274 -0.10 -1.63 14.08
C ALA A 274 0.44 -1.84 12.65
N VAL A 275 1.57 -2.51 12.50
CA VAL A 275 2.19 -2.77 11.19
C VAL A 275 1.51 -3.93 10.45
N LEU A 276 0.93 -4.90 11.17
CA LEU A 276 0.36 -6.12 10.57
C LEU A 276 -0.66 -5.87 9.45
N PRO A 277 -1.64 -4.97 9.57
CA PRO A 277 -2.61 -4.73 8.49
C PRO A 277 -1.98 -4.22 7.20
N VAL A 278 -0.98 -3.35 7.30
CA VAL A 278 -0.26 -2.84 6.12
C VAL A 278 0.47 -3.98 5.42
N LEU A 279 1.16 -4.84 6.18
CA LEU A 279 1.83 -6.02 5.65
C LEU A 279 0.84 -6.99 4.99
N ILE A 280 -0.32 -7.22 5.61
CA ILE A 280 -1.37 -8.11 5.07
C ILE A 280 -1.90 -7.55 3.75
N VAL A 281 -2.27 -6.26 3.71
CA VAL A 281 -2.77 -5.61 2.49
C VAL A 281 -1.72 -5.67 1.38
N TYR A 282 -0.46 -5.39 1.69
CA TYR A 282 0.63 -5.51 0.74
C TYR A 282 0.78 -6.94 0.20
N MET A 283 0.81 -7.96 1.07
CA MET A 283 0.93 -9.36 0.67
C MET A 283 -0.23 -9.84 -0.22
N LEU A 284 -1.45 -9.38 0.05
CA LEU A 284 -2.62 -9.73 -0.75
C LEU A 284 -2.63 -9.05 -2.13
N ALA A 285 -2.12 -7.83 -2.20
CA ALA A 285 -2.22 -7.01 -3.41
C ALA A 285 -0.95 -7.02 -4.27
N GLN A 286 0.22 -7.48 -3.76
CA GLN A 286 1.51 -7.44 -4.46
C GLN A 286 1.49 -8.11 -5.84
N ARG A 287 0.77 -9.22 -6.01
CA ARG A 287 0.69 -9.92 -7.31
C ARG A 287 0.07 -9.05 -8.40
N ARG A 288 -1.06 -8.40 -8.11
CA ARG A 288 -1.74 -7.50 -9.05
C ARG A 288 -0.93 -6.23 -9.33
N PHE A 289 -0.17 -5.78 -8.34
CA PHE A 289 0.73 -4.64 -8.49
C PHE A 289 1.90 -4.96 -9.45
N ILE A 290 2.52 -6.14 -9.31
CA ILE A 290 3.62 -6.59 -10.17
C ILE A 290 3.12 -6.79 -11.61
N GLU A 291 1.97 -7.43 -11.82
CA GLU A 291 1.35 -7.61 -13.13
C GLU A 291 1.05 -6.28 -13.83
N GLY A 292 0.58 -5.26 -13.10
CA GLY A 292 0.30 -3.93 -13.64
C GLY A 292 1.57 -3.18 -14.11
N ILE A 293 2.69 -3.32 -13.41
CA ILE A 293 3.96 -2.68 -13.76
C ILE A 293 4.62 -3.38 -14.96
N THR A 294 4.56 -4.71 -15.02
CA THR A 294 5.18 -5.47 -16.12
C THR A 294 4.50 -5.24 -17.46
N LEU A 295 3.18 -5.03 -17.48
CA LEU A 295 2.44 -4.72 -18.72
C LEU A 295 2.76 -3.32 -19.28
N THR A 296 3.20 -2.38 -18.46
CA THR A 296 3.64 -1.05 -18.91
C THR A 296 5.09 -1.02 -19.39
N GLY A 297 5.90 -2.01 -19.06
CA GLY A 297 7.33 -2.09 -19.43
C GLY A 297 7.64 -2.80 -20.76
N MET A 298 6.65 -3.40 -21.40
CA MET A 298 6.80 -4.10 -22.69
C MET A 298 6.24 -3.26 -23.85
N LYS A 299 6.77 -2.08 -24.06
CA LYS A 299 6.59 -1.31 -25.31
C LYS A 299 7.93 -1.13 -25.99
#